data_023bd9931129d9f7b1d4f82f73c94f91
#
_entry.id   023bd9931129d9f7b1d4f82f73c94f91
#
_cell.length_a   1.000
_cell.length_b   1.000
_cell.length_c   1.000
_cell.angle_alpha   90.00
_cell.angle_beta   90.00
_cell.angle_gamma   90.00
#
_symmetry.space_group_name_H-M   'P 1'
#
loop_
_entity.id
_entity.type
_entity.pdbx_description
1 polymer ?
#
loop_
_entity_poly.entity_id
_entity_poly.type
_entity_poly.pdbx_seq_one_letter_code
_entity_poly.pdbx_strand_id
1 'polypeptide(L)'
;VGVGISVPISLKSSADRLKAFPNVVYFQNFKRTLLPKIIEKAKQFPGAINLDLLKKVRSFDQIDDYVTAPLHNYPNKEAYYTEASPKHCLHKIRTPCLVVNAKNDPFLGKECYDVSLFENHPFVYFEQPEFGGHCGFSLSGQRHSWADKRAYNFVMKYIQKTENS
;
A
#
# COMPACT_ATOMS: atom_id res chain seq x y z
N VAL A 1 1.57 -7.44 17.60
CA VAL A 1 1.87 -8.12 16.33
C VAL A 1 1.10 -7.46 15.19
N GLY A 2 1.70 -7.29 14.01
CA GLY A 2 1.09 -6.71 12.83
C GLY A 2 1.28 -7.57 11.58
N VAL A 3 0.38 -7.44 10.60
CA VAL A 3 0.52 -8.07 9.28
C VAL A 3 0.13 -7.07 8.20
N GLY A 4 0.99 -6.86 7.21
CA GLY A 4 0.73 -6.06 6.04
C GLY A 4 0.78 -6.91 4.78
N ILE A 5 -0.26 -6.84 3.95
CA ILE A 5 -0.37 -7.58 2.68
C ILE A 5 -0.37 -6.58 1.54
N SER A 6 0.43 -6.81 0.51
CA SER A 6 0.58 -5.94 -0.65
C SER A 6 0.94 -4.49 -0.27
N VAL A 7 1.99 -4.36 0.55
CA VAL A 7 2.40 -3.08 1.14
C VAL A 7 3.28 -2.29 0.17
N PRO A 8 2.91 -1.06 -0.21
CA PRO A 8 3.75 -0.20 -1.03
C PRO A 8 4.90 0.41 -0.21
N ILE A 9 5.97 -0.37 0.00
CA ILE A 9 7.15 0.04 0.79
C ILE A 9 7.77 1.34 0.26
N SER A 10 7.70 1.56 -1.06
CA SER A 10 8.03 2.82 -1.73
C SER A 10 6.79 3.32 -2.47
N LEU A 11 6.17 4.39 -1.99
CA LEU A 11 5.01 5.00 -2.63
C LEU A 11 5.33 5.50 -4.04
N LYS A 12 6.50 6.16 -4.20
CA LYS A 12 6.95 6.66 -5.51
C LYS A 12 7.08 5.54 -6.54
N SER A 13 7.74 4.44 -6.17
CA SER A 13 7.94 3.28 -7.06
C SER A 13 6.60 2.65 -7.45
N SER A 14 5.64 2.56 -6.52
CA SER A 14 4.29 2.05 -6.79
C SER A 14 3.46 3.00 -7.66
N ALA A 15 3.54 4.32 -7.43
CA ALA A 15 2.87 5.31 -8.26
C ALA A 15 3.40 5.27 -9.71
N ASP A 16 4.71 5.12 -9.89
CA ASP A 16 5.31 4.97 -11.23
C ASP A 16 4.88 3.66 -11.90
N ARG A 17 4.77 2.57 -11.13
CA ARG A 17 4.26 1.29 -11.63
C ARG A 17 2.81 1.38 -12.10
N LEU A 18 1.97 2.10 -11.37
CA LEU A 18 0.56 2.30 -11.72
C LEU A 18 0.35 3.15 -12.99
N LYS A 19 1.32 4.01 -13.34
CA LYS A 19 1.29 4.78 -14.59
C LYS A 19 1.72 3.97 -15.82
N ALA A 20 2.50 2.92 -15.61
CA ALA A 20 3.03 2.11 -16.71
C ALA A 20 1.94 1.23 -17.34
N PHE A 21 2.03 1.00 -18.67
CA PHE A 21 1.19 0.01 -19.34
C PHE A 21 1.53 -1.40 -18.83
N PRO A 22 0.54 -2.30 -18.59
CA PRO A 22 -0.91 -2.12 -18.84
C PRO A 22 -1.70 -1.50 -17.67
N ASN A 23 -1.06 -1.10 -16.58
CA ASN A 23 -1.72 -0.68 -15.34
C ASN A 23 -2.55 0.60 -15.47
N VAL A 24 -2.32 1.40 -16.50
CA VAL A 24 -3.15 2.58 -16.82
C VAL A 24 -4.64 2.24 -16.93
N VAL A 25 -4.99 1.00 -17.29
CA VAL A 25 -6.39 0.53 -17.35
C VAL A 25 -7.04 0.53 -15.98
N TYR A 26 -6.29 0.17 -14.93
CA TYR A 26 -6.80 0.22 -13.56
C TYR A 26 -7.15 1.64 -13.12
N PHE A 27 -6.38 2.64 -13.57
CA PHE A 27 -6.67 4.03 -13.26
C PHE A 27 -8.06 4.45 -13.74
N GLN A 28 -8.49 4.04 -14.93
CA GLN A 28 -9.82 4.39 -15.46
C GLN A 28 -10.93 3.83 -14.56
N ASN A 29 -10.78 2.60 -14.06
CA ASN A 29 -11.73 2.00 -13.13
C ASN A 29 -11.72 2.72 -11.77
N PHE A 30 -10.55 3.00 -11.20
CA PHE A 30 -10.43 3.77 -9.96
C PHE A 30 -10.98 5.19 -10.11
N LYS A 31 -10.68 5.86 -11.21
CA LYS A 31 -11.20 7.20 -11.50
C LYS A 31 -12.72 7.22 -11.42
N ARG A 32 -13.40 6.24 -12.05
CA ARG A 32 -14.86 6.16 -12.06
C ARG A 32 -15.47 6.00 -10.66
N THR A 33 -14.79 5.31 -9.76
CA THR A 33 -15.29 5.01 -8.42
C THR A 33 -14.78 6.00 -7.36
N LEU A 34 -13.56 6.50 -7.50
CA LEU A 34 -12.91 7.33 -6.50
C LEU A 34 -13.25 8.82 -6.65
N LEU A 35 -13.27 9.36 -7.88
CA LEU A 35 -13.54 10.79 -8.07
C LEU A 35 -14.90 11.25 -7.53
N PRO A 36 -16.02 10.52 -7.72
CA PRO A 36 -17.29 10.91 -7.11
C PRO A 36 -17.22 11.01 -5.59
N LYS A 37 -16.49 10.09 -4.93
CA LYS A 37 -16.29 10.12 -3.47
C LYS A 37 -15.47 11.32 -3.03
N ILE A 38 -14.42 11.67 -3.78
CA ILE A 38 -13.58 12.84 -3.50
C ILE A 38 -14.41 14.14 -3.68
N ILE A 39 -15.23 14.23 -4.72
CA ILE A 39 -16.12 15.37 -4.96
C ILE A 39 -17.12 15.54 -3.81
N GLU A 40 -17.71 14.44 -3.35
CA GLU A 40 -18.62 14.46 -2.20
C GLU A 40 -17.92 14.92 -0.92
N LYS A 41 -16.69 14.43 -0.68
CA LYS A 41 -15.86 14.90 0.43
C LYS A 41 -15.53 16.39 0.33
N ALA A 42 -15.22 16.88 -0.85
CA ALA A 42 -14.94 18.29 -1.07
C ALA A 42 -16.13 19.20 -0.74
N LYS A 43 -17.36 18.73 -0.94
CA LYS A 43 -18.58 19.44 -0.52
C LYS A 43 -18.73 19.49 1.01
N GLN A 44 -18.38 18.37 1.71
CA GLN A 44 -18.45 18.29 3.16
C GLN A 44 -17.35 19.15 3.84
N PHE A 45 -16.22 19.35 3.18
CA PHE A 45 -15.07 20.12 3.67
C PHE A 45 -14.68 21.20 2.65
N PRO A 46 -15.44 22.31 2.56
CA PRO A 46 -15.18 23.38 1.61
C PRO A 46 -13.77 23.97 1.77
N GLY A 47 -13.07 24.15 0.67
CA GLY A 47 -11.70 24.68 0.64
C GLY A 47 -10.58 23.65 0.85
N ALA A 48 -10.89 22.43 1.30
CA ALA A 48 -9.88 21.39 1.53
C ALA A 48 -9.34 20.77 0.23
N ILE A 49 -10.14 20.77 -0.84
CA ILE A 49 -9.80 20.16 -2.14
C ILE A 49 -10.15 21.14 -3.25
N ASN A 50 -9.20 21.38 -4.17
CA ASN A 50 -9.44 22.17 -5.36
C ASN A 50 -10.17 21.35 -6.44
N LEU A 51 -11.48 21.58 -6.59
CA LEU A 51 -12.33 20.87 -7.54
C LEU A 51 -11.94 21.08 -9.00
N ASP A 52 -11.35 22.23 -9.35
CA ASP A 52 -10.96 22.52 -10.74
C ASP A 52 -9.71 21.73 -11.15
N LEU A 53 -8.79 21.51 -10.24
CA LEU A 53 -7.68 20.60 -10.45
C LEU A 53 -8.17 19.15 -10.55
N LEU A 54 -9.13 18.78 -9.72
CA LEU A 54 -9.67 17.42 -9.71
C LEU A 54 -10.32 17.03 -11.05
N LYS A 55 -11.00 17.95 -11.74
CA LYS A 55 -11.59 17.74 -13.07
C LYS A 55 -10.53 17.38 -14.14
N LYS A 56 -9.28 17.81 -13.95
CA LYS A 56 -8.17 17.61 -14.89
C LYS A 56 -7.37 16.32 -14.63
N VAL A 57 -7.69 15.56 -13.58
CA VAL A 57 -6.95 14.38 -13.17
C VAL A 57 -6.96 13.30 -14.25
N ARG A 58 -5.76 12.80 -14.59
CA ARG A 58 -5.52 11.75 -15.60
C ARG A 58 -4.65 10.60 -15.09
N SER A 59 -4.15 10.67 -13.83
CA SER A 59 -3.29 9.65 -13.25
C SER A 59 -3.41 9.64 -11.72
N PHE A 60 -2.95 8.55 -11.08
CA PHE A 60 -2.93 8.43 -9.62
C PHE A 60 -2.07 9.50 -8.96
N ASP A 61 -0.90 9.78 -9.50
CA ASP A 61 0.01 10.78 -8.94
C ASP A 61 -0.55 12.20 -8.99
N GLN A 62 -1.49 12.50 -9.91
CA GLN A 62 -2.23 13.76 -9.87
C GLN A 62 -3.31 13.77 -8.78
N ILE A 63 -3.90 12.61 -8.43
CA ILE A 63 -4.76 12.52 -7.24
C ILE A 63 -3.93 12.75 -5.99
N ASP A 64 -2.75 12.15 -5.91
CA ASP A 64 -1.87 12.33 -4.77
C ASP A 64 -1.42 13.79 -4.62
N ASP A 65 -1.12 14.46 -5.73
CA ASP A 65 -0.68 15.86 -5.73
C ASP A 65 -1.80 16.84 -5.39
N TYR A 66 -3.01 16.62 -5.91
CA TYR A 66 -4.12 17.57 -5.78
C TYR A 66 -5.05 17.28 -4.61
N VAL A 67 -4.99 16.07 -4.05
CA VAL A 67 -5.88 15.62 -2.98
C VAL A 67 -5.11 15.08 -1.79
N THR A 68 -4.34 13.99 -1.98
CA THR A 68 -3.71 13.29 -0.86
C THR A 68 -2.69 14.17 -0.14
N ALA A 69 -1.75 14.77 -0.89
CA ALA A 69 -0.72 15.59 -0.30
C ALA A 69 -1.29 16.81 0.45
N PRO A 70 -2.18 17.64 -0.14
CA PRO A 70 -2.77 18.77 0.58
C PRO A 70 -3.59 18.38 1.81
N LEU A 71 -4.38 17.29 1.74
CA LEU A 71 -5.17 16.83 2.88
C LEU A 71 -4.32 16.36 4.07
N HIS A 72 -3.10 15.95 3.81
CA HIS A 72 -2.14 15.51 4.83
C HIS A 72 -1.03 16.53 5.12
N ASN A 73 -1.23 17.79 4.69
CA ASN A 73 -0.30 18.91 4.89
C ASN A 73 1.08 18.73 4.23
N TYR A 74 1.17 17.96 3.17
CA TYR A 74 2.36 17.90 2.34
C TYR A 74 2.30 18.97 1.23
N PRO A 75 3.41 19.63 0.91
CA PRO A 75 3.44 20.68 -0.12
C PRO A 75 3.16 20.16 -1.54
N ASN A 76 3.47 18.89 -1.79
CA ASN A 76 3.26 18.19 -3.06
C ASN A 76 3.36 16.68 -2.87
N LYS A 77 3.08 15.90 -3.93
CA LYS A 77 3.17 14.45 -3.91
C LYS A 77 4.60 13.91 -3.69
N GLU A 78 5.63 14.64 -4.12
CA GLU A 78 7.03 14.23 -3.93
C GLU A 78 7.38 14.19 -2.44
N ALA A 79 7.02 15.24 -1.70
CA ALA A 79 7.19 15.27 -0.25
C ALA A 79 6.37 14.16 0.43
N TYR A 80 5.10 13.99 0.01
CA TYR A 80 4.27 12.89 0.50
C TYR A 80 4.92 11.51 0.25
N TYR A 81 5.39 11.24 -0.96
CA TYR A 81 6.03 9.96 -1.28
C TYR A 81 7.33 9.74 -0.50
N THR A 82 8.11 10.79 -0.29
CA THR A 82 9.35 10.70 0.46
C THR A 82 9.10 10.44 1.94
N GLU A 83 8.20 11.17 2.57
CA GLU A 83 8.01 11.09 4.01
C GLU A 83 7.09 9.95 4.44
N ALA A 84 6.03 9.65 3.66
CA ALA A 84 5.05 8.63 3.99
C ALA A 84 5.43 7.21 3.53
N SER A 85 6.52 7.03 2.76
CA SER A 85 6.95 5.69 2.35
C SER A 85 7.43 4.87 3.54
N PRO A 86 6.89 3.65 3.76
CA PRO A 86 7.30 2.78 4.86
C PRO A 86 8.80 2.51 4.95
N LYS A 87 9.53 2.48 3.82
CA LYS A 87 10.98 2.25 3.80
C LYS A 87 11.77 3.17 4.73
N HIS A 88 11.28 4.39 4.98
CA HIS A 88 11.97 5.36 5.83
C HIS A 88 11.67 5.19 7.32
N CYS A 89 10.68 4.37 7.69
CA CYS A 89 10.29 4.18 9.09
C CYS A 89 10.33 2.70 9.55
N LEU A 90 10.69 1.75 8.69
CA LEU A 90 10.83 0.34 9.06
C LEU A 90 11.72 0.16 10.30
N HIS A 91 12.86 0.84 10.35
CA HIS A 91 13.80 0.78 11.47
C HIS A 91 13.20 1.20 12.83
N LYS A 92 12.05 1.87 12.84
CA LYS A 92 11.34 2.29 14.06
C LYS A 92 10.38 1.21 14.59
N ILE A 93 10.11 0.17 13.83
CA ILE A 93 9.19 -0.89 14.22
C ILE A 93 9.80 -1.69 15.38
N ARG A 94 9.03 -1.85 16.46
CA ARG A 94 9.42 -2.59 17.70
C ARG A 94 8.44 -3.72 18.02
N THR A 95 7.50 -3.97 17.14
CA THR A 95 6.49 -5.01 17.28
C THR A 95 6.67 -6.02 16.17
N PRO A 96 6.55 -7.34 16.41
CA PRO A 96 6.60 -8.34 15.36
C PRO A 96 5.61 -8.01 14.24
N CYS A 97 6.13 -7.86 13.03
CA CYS A 97 5.38 -7.45 11.85
C CYS A 97 5.74 -8.32 10.65
N LEU A 98 4.75 -8.91 10.03
CA LEU A 98 4.90 -9.64 8.77
C LEU A 98 4.50 -8.73 7.62
N VAL A 99 5.35 -8.61 6.62
CA VAL A 99 5.06 -7.92 5.34
C VAL A 99 5.09 -8.96 4.23
N VAL A 100 4.02 -9.02 3.43
CA VAL A 100 3.90 -9.97 2.32
C VAL A 100 3.60 -9.21 1.03
N ASN A 101 4.52 -9.27 0.08
CA ASN A 101 4.37 -8.70 -1.25
C ASN A 101 4.56 -9.80 -2.31
N ALA A 102 3.50 -10.18 -3.03
CA ALA A 102 3.61 -11.17 -4.11
C ALA A 102 4.44 -10.60 -5.27
N LYS A 103 5.37 -11.38 -5.83
CA LYS A 103 6.22 -10.95 -6.94
C LYS A 103 5.44 -10.57 -8.19
N ASN A 104 4.26 -11.14 -8.38
CA ASN A 104 3.36 -10.84 -9.49
C ASN A 104 2.31 -9.75 -9.17
N ASP A 105 2.50 -8.96 -8.09
CA ASP A 105 1.61 -7.83 -7.80
C ASP A 105 1.76 -6.74 -8.87
N PRO A 106 0.69 -6.40 -9.61
CA PRO A 106 0.78 -5.43 -10.69
C PRO A 106 0.96 -3.99 -10.21
N PHE A 107 0.70 -3.69 -8.94
CA PHE A 107 0.67 -2.34 -8.40
C PHE A 107 1.94 -1.94 -7.66
N LEU A 108 2.70 -2.92 -7.18
CA LEU A 108 3.92 -2.65 -6.44
C LEU A 108 5.10 -2.44 -7.40
N GLY A 109 5.82 -1.35 -7.20
CA GLY A 109 7.03 -1.06 -7.96
C GLY A 109 8.25 -1.81 -7.44
N LYS A 110 9.34 -1.82 -8.21
CA LYS A 110 10.55 -2.59 -7.95
C LYS A 110 11.12 -2.37 -6.53
N GLU A 111 11.10 -1.13 -6.04
CA GLU A 111 11.63 -0.80 -4.71
C GLU A 111 10.80 -1.40 -3.55
N CYS A 112 9.59 -1.90 -3.82
CA CYS A 112 8.77 -2.58 -2.83
C CYS A 112 9.22 -4.03 -2.56
N TYR A 113 10.25 -4.49 -3.27
CA TYR A 113 10.82 -5.84 -3.18
C TYR A 113 12.28 -5.84 -2.71
N ASP A 114 12.77 -4.71 -2.23
CA ASP A 114 14.14 -4.57 -1.73
C ASP A 114 14.30 -5.31 -0.39
N VAL A 115 14.87 -6.51 -0.46
CA VAL A 115 15.09 -7.37 0.71
C VAL A 115 16.09 -6.77 1.70
N SER A 116 17.00 -5.91 1.22
CA SER A 116 18.03 -5.31 2.07
C SER A 116 17.46 -4.45 3.19
N LEU A 117 16.25 -3.90 2.99
CA LEU A 117 15.51 -3.14 4.00
C LEU A 117 15.06 -3.98 5.20
N PHE A 118 15.03 -5.30 5.04
CA PHE A 118 14.52 -6.25 6.02
C PHE A 118 15.60 -7.18 6.58
N GLU A 119 16.78 -7.19 5.98
CA GLU A 119 17.91 -7.99 6.44
C GLU A 119 18.27 -7.63 7.89
N ASN A 120 18.36 -8.67 8.71
CA ASN A 120 18.65 -8.55 10.15
C ASN A 120 17.69 -7.65 10.94
N HIS A 121 16.51 -7.33 10.42
CA HIS A 121 15.52 -6.56 11.17
C HIS A 121 14.90 -7.43 12.28
N PRO A 122 15.00 -7.03 13.57
CA PRO A 122 14.62 -7.92 14.68
C PRO A 122 13.12 -8.18 14.79
N PHE A 123 12.30 -7.33 14.20
CA PHE A 123 10.83 -7.36 14.32
C PHE A 123 10.08 -7.49 13.01
N VAL A 124 10.68 -7.16 11.87
CA VAL A 124 9.98 -7.19 10.58
C VAL A 124 10.42 -8.39 9.76
N TYR A 125 9.44 -9.19 9.35
CA TYR A 125 9.60 -10.38 8.51
C TYR A 125 9.02 -10.07 7.13
N PHE A 126 9.81 -10.28 6.09
CA PHE A 126 9.39 -10.00 4.72
C PHE A 126 9.29 -11.27 3.90
N GLU A 127 8.15 -11.47 3.25
CA GLU A 127 7.89 -12.63 2.40
C GLU A 127 7.45 -12.19 0.99
N GLN A 128 8.00 -12.86 -0.02
CA GLN A 128 7.76 -12.58 -1.43
C GLN A 128 7.31 -13.84 -2.16
N PRO A 129 6.06 -14.31 -1.96
CA PRO A 129 5.56 -15.44 -2.73
C PRO A 129 5.51 -15.09 -4.24
N GLU A 130 5.73 -16.10 -5.08
CA GLU A 130 5.72 -15.93 -6.55
C GLU A 130 4.38 -15.42 -7.07
N PHE A 131 3.29 -15.93 -6.48
CA PHE A 131 1.92 -15.63 -6.90
C PHE A 131 1.08 -15.14 -5.74
N GLY A 132 0.16 -14.21 -6.04
CA GLY A 132 -0.74 -13.61 -5.06
C GLY A 132 -1.54 -12.46 -5.67
N GLY A 133 -0.98 -11.82 -6.70
CA GLY A 133 -1.52 -10.60 -7.26
C GLY A 133 -1.58 -9.49 -6.20
N HIS A 134 -2.47 -8.53 -6.38
CA HIS A 134 -2.73 -7.49 -5.38
C HIS A 134 -3.83 -7.95 -4.43
N CYS A 135 -3.47 -8.36 -3.22
CA CYS A 135 -4.37 -8.80 -2.14
C CYS A 135 -5.20 -10.08 -2.42
N GLY A 136 -5.06 -10.74 -3.55
CA GLY A 136 -5.86 -11.93 -3.89
C GLY A 136 -5.43 -13.18 -3.15
N PHE A 137 -4.22 -13.64 -3.42
CA PHE A 137 -3.60 -14.84 -2.83
C PHE A 137 -4.54 -16.06 -2.81
N SER A 138 -5.34 -16.22 -3.87
CA SER A 138 -6.39 -17.22 -3.95
C SER A 138 -5.83 -18.64 -3.94
N LEU A 139 -6.50 -19.55 -3.22
CA LEU A 139 -6.24 -20.98 -3.22
C LEU A 139 -7.43 -21.72 -3.84
N SER A 140 -7.16 -22.61 -4.80
CA SER A 140 -8.21 -23.38 -5.46
C SER A 140 -9.02 -24.19 -4.45
N GLY A 141 -10.36 -24.13 -4.56
CA GLY A 141 -11.28 -24.89 -3.71
C GLY A 141 -11.32 -24.46 -2.24
N GLN A 142 -10.70 -23.33 -1.86
CA GLN A 142 -10.64 -22.89 -0.47
C GLN A 142 -11.34 -21.54 -0.28
N ARG A 143 -12.05 -21.40 0.85
CA ARG A 143 -12.72 -20.14 1.25
C ARG A 143 -11.71 -19.05 1.66
N HIS A 144 -10.66 -19.45 2.38
CA HIS A 144 -9.64 -18.55 2.87
C HIS A 144 -8.44 -18.52 1.93
N SER A 145 -7.91 -17.35 1.66
CA SER A 145 -6.71 -17.17 0.85
C SER A 145 -5.45 -17.71 1.56
N TRP A 146 -4.37 -17.84 0.82
CA TRP A 146 -3.07 -18.13 1.40
C TRP A 146 -2.65 -17.04 2.39
N ALA A 147 -2.91 -15.76 2.05
CA ALA A 147 -2.57 -14.63 2.91
C ALA A 147 -3.34 -14.64 4.23
N ASP A 148 -4.63 -15.00 4.22
CA ASP A 148 -5.43 -15.16 5.46
C ASP A 148 -4.80 -16.20 6.39
N LYS A 149 -4.45 -17.37 5.85
CA LYS A 149 -3.83 -18.46 6.62
C LYS A 149 -2.46 -18.07 7.14
N ARG A 150 -1.66 -17.40 6.29
CA ARG A 150 -0.32 -16.96 6.67
C ARG A 150 -0.36 -15.91 7.77
N ALA A 151 -1.27 -14.94 7.65
CA ALA A 151 -1.52 -13.92 8.66
C ALA A 151 -1.96 -14.54 10.00
N TYR A 152 -2.95 -15.43 9.96
CA TYR A 152 -3.41 -16.15 11.14
C TYR A 152 -2.27 -16.90 11.85
N ASN A 153 -1.50 -17.69 11.11
CA ASN A 153 -0.40 -18.46 11.67
C ASN A 153 0.70 -17.56 12.29
N PHE A 154 0.96 -16.40 11.65
CA PHE A 154 1.91 -15.43 12.19
C PHE A 154 1.42 -14.83 13.50
N VAL A 155 0.17 -14.41 13.55
CA VAL A 155 -0.42 -13.81 14.76
C VAL A 155 -0.46 -14.82 15.91
N MET A 156 -0.93 -16.04 15.65
CA MET A 156 -1.03 -17.10 16.69
C MET A 156 0.30 -17.47 17.30
N LYS A 157 1.39 -17.47 16.52
CA LYS A 157 2.74 -17.71 17.02
C LYS A 157 3.14 -16.74 18.15
N TYR A 158 2.66 -15.49 18.11
CA TYR A 158 3.01 -14.47 19.11
C TYR A 158 2.01 -14.40 20.26
N ILE A 159 0.75 -14.74 20.04
CA ILE A 159 -0.26 -14.85 21.12
C ILE A 159 0.13 -15.98 22.07
N GLN A 160 0.42 -17.18 21.56
CA GLN A 160 0.81 -18.34 22.36
C GLN A 160 2.10 -18.12 23.17
N LYS A 161 3.02 -17.27 22.70
CA LYS A 161 4.23 -16.91 23.45
C LYS A 161 3.91 -16.04 24.66
N THR A 162 2.90 -15.18 24.57
CA THR A 162 2.52 -14.27 25.66
C THR A 162 1.75 -15.00 26.75
N GLU A 163 1.02 -16.08 26.43
CA GLU A 163 0.31 -16.91 27.41
C GLU A 163 1.24 -17.84 28.21
N ASN A 164 2.45 -18.11 27.69
CA ASN A 164 3.44 -19.01 28.29
C ASN A 164 4.61 -18.25 28.98
N SER A 165 4.53 -16.92 29.08
CA SER A 165 5.52 -16.04 29.70
C SER A 165 4.96 -15.40 30.97
#